data_92c633cc2be0273bc74b732637b1947e
#
_entry.id   92c633cc2be0273bc74b732637b1947e
#
_cell.length_a   1.000
_cell.length_b   1.000
_cell.length_c   1.000
_cell.angle_alpha   90.00
_cell.angle_beta   90.00
_cell.angle_gamma   90.00
#
_symmetry.space_group_name_H-M   'P 1'
#
loop_
_entity.id
_entity.type
_entity.pdbx_description
1 polymer ?
#
loop_
_entity_poly.entity_id
_entity_poly.type
_entity_poly.pdbx_seq_one_letter_code
_entity_poly.pdbx_strand_id
1 'polypeptide(L)'
;MAKITIQTLLDAGCHYGHQTRRWNPKMKPYIFGDLKQTMLGADKAYTFLKETASKGGTVLFVGTKKQAQEPIAAQAERCGMPYINQRWLGGMLTNFVTMRSRISRMEELETMVEDGRMATLPKKEQAL
;
A
#
# COMPACT_ATOMS: atom_id res chain seq x y z
N MET A 1 -18.29 1.46 -16.46
CA MET A 1 -17.61 1.39 -15.15
C MET A 1 -18.65 1.63 -14.07
N ALA A 2 -18.61 0.85 -12.97
CA ALA A 2 -19.52 1.08 -11.85
C ALA A 2 -19.21 2.44 -11.23
N LYS A 3 -20.13 3.38 -11.35
CA LYS A 3 -20.03 4.70 -10.77
C LYS A 3 -20.19 4.53 -9.25
N ILE A 4 -19.26 5.05 -8.46
CA ILE A 4 -19.41 5.05 -7.00
C ILE A 4 -20.66 5.87 -6.67
N THR A 5 -21.63 5.24 -6.01
CA THR A 5 -22.89 5.88 -5.59
C THR A 5 -22.91 6.05 -4.08
N ILE A 6 -23.76 6.94 -3.59
CA ILE A 6 -23.97 7.09 -2.13
C ILE A 6 -24.41 5.77 -1.52
N GLN A 7 -25.25 5.00 -2.23
CA GLN A 7 -25.72 3.70 -1.75
C GLN A 7 -24.55 2.73 -1.58
N THR A 8 -23.65 2.61 -2.56
CA THR A 8 -22.47 1.72 -2.43
C THR A 8 -21.53 2.12 -1.30
N LEU A 9 -21.42 3.43 -1.00
CA LEU A 9 -20.65 3.91 0.14
C LEU A 9 -21.34 3.60 1.48
N LEU A 10 -22.66 3.67 1.53
CA LEU A 10 -23.44 3.27 2.72
C LEU A 10 -23.33 1.77 2.98
N ASP A 11 -23.49 0.95 1.96
CA ASP A 11 -23.39 -0.51 2.03
C ASP A 11 -21.98 -0.95 2.47
N ALA A 12 -20.95 -0.22 2.03
CA ALA A 12 -19.56 -0.41 2.46
C ALA A 12 -19.26 0.14 3.87
N GLY A 13 -20.23 0.74 4.54
CA GLY A 13 -20.06 1.29 5.88
C GLY A 13 -19.17 2.54 5.97
N CYS A 14 -18.97 3.27 4.87
CA CYS A 14 -18.10 4.45 4.83
C CYS A 14 -18.60 5.63 5.67
N HIS A 15 -19.85 5.58 6.15
CA HIS A 15 -20.44 6.56 7.06
C HIS A 15 -20.08 6.31 8.52
N TYR A 16 -19.52 5.13 8.86
CA TYR A 16 -19.03 4.85 10.20
C TYR A 16 -17.66 5.46 10.43
N GLY A 17 -17.41 5.95 11.64
CA GLY A 17 -16.13 6.54 12.01
C GLY A 17 -15.99 6.75 13.51
N HIS A 18 -14.85 7.25 13.92
CA HIS A 18 -14.62 7.61 15.31
C HIS A 18 -15.44 8.82 15.72
N GLN A 19 -15.90 8.82 16.98
CA GLN A 19 -16.55 10.00 17.56
C GLN A 19 -15.61 11.21 17.50
N THR A 20 -16.15 12.40 17.29
CA THR A 20 -15.40 13.66 17.11
C THR A 20 -14.41 13.96 18.24
N ARG A 21 -14.73 13.55 19.48
CA ARG A 21 -13.84 13.68 20.64
C ARG A 21 -12.51 12.90 20.52
N ARG A 22 -12.46 11.89 19.63
CA ARG A 22 -11.27 11.07 19.36
C ARG A 22 -10.48 11.54 18.15
N TRP A 23 -10.89 12.60 17.48
CA TRP A 23 -10.22 13.11 16.31
C TRP A 23 -8.98 13.89 16.70
N ASN A 24 -7.89 13.70 15.94
CA ASN A 24 -6.77 14.61 16.03
C ASN A 24 -7.20 15.98 15.46
N PRO A 25 -7.07 17.09 16.23
CA PRO A 25 -7.48 18.42 15.77
C PRO A 25 -6.84 18.84 14.42
N LYS A 26 -5.60 18.42 14.16
CA LYS A 26 -4.89 18.71 12.90
C LYS A 26 -5.47 17.95 11.71
N MET A 27 -6.16 16.84 11.93
CA MET A 27 -6.78 16.02 10.88
C MET A 27 -8.23 16.40 10.60
N LYS A 28 -8.84 17.22 11.46
CA LYS A 28 -10.24 17.65 11.31
C LYS A 28 -10.60 18.20 9.93
N PRO A 29 -9.75 19.01 9.24
CA PRO A 29 -10.05 19.51 7.91
C PRO A 29 -10.11 18.43 6.81
N TYR A 30 -9.56 17.25 7.08
CA TYR A 30 -9.45 16.13 6.12
C TYR A 30 -10.46 15.01 6.41
N ILE A 31 -11.27 15.15 7.47
CA ILE A 31 -12.27 14.15 7.86
C ILE A 31 -13.64 14.64 7.45
N PHE A 32 -14.28 13.91 6.54
CA PHE A 32 -15.59 14.24 6.01
C PHE A 32 -16.66 13.35 6.64
N GLY A 33 -17.66 13.97 7.27
CA GLY A 33 -18.86 13.27 7.70
C GLY A 33 -19.93 13.14 6.61
N ASP A 34 -19.74 13.85 5.48
CA ASP A 34 -20.67 13.84 4.35
C ASP A 34 -20.16 12.95 3.21
N LEU A 35 -20.92 11.91 2.88
CA LEU A 35 -20.61 10.98 1.79
C LEU A 35 -20.58 11.67 0.40
N LYS A 36 -21.25 12.80 0.24
CA LYS A 36 -21.18 13.58 -1.02
C LYS A 36 -19.76 14.08 -1.26
N GLN A 37 -19.08 14.57 -0.23
CA GLN A 37 -17.69 15.01 -0.34
C GLN A 37 -16.75 13.82 -0.62
N THR A 38 -17.00 12.69 0.02
CA THR A 38 -16.26 11.45 -0.25
C THR A 38 -16.41 11.02 -1.71
N MET A 39 -17.61 11.07 -2.26
CA MET A 39 -17.89 10.74 -3.65
C MET A 39 -17.17 11.70 -4.62
N LEU A 40 -17.23 13.01 -4.37
CA LEU A 40 -16.51 14.01 -5.17
C LEU A 40 -14.99 13.82 -5.11
N GLY A 41 -14.47 13.46 -3.94
CA GLY A 41 -13.05 13.12 -3.75
C GLY A 41 -12.65 11.87 -4.54
N ALA A 42 -13.49 10.86 -4.53
CA ALA A 42 -13.28 9.62 -5.29
C ALA A 42 -13.29 9.87 -6.81
N ASP A 43 -14.20 10.70 -7.33
CA ASP A 43 -14.24 11.06 -8.74
C ASP A 43 -12.97 11.82 -9.18
N LYS A 44 -12.49 12.76 -8.37
CA LYS A 44 -11.21 13.45 -8.60
C LYS A 44 -10.03 12.49 -8.62
N ALA A 45 -9.95 11.60 -7.62
CA ALA A 45 -8.90 10.59 -7.53
C ALA A 45 -8.93 9.64 -8.74
N TYR A 46 -10.12 9.21 -9.15
CA TYR A 46 -10.29 8.37 -10.33
C TYR A 46 -9.76 9.05 -11.61
N THR A 47 -10.12 10.32 -11.82
CA THR A 47 -9.65 11.09 -12.98
C THR A 47 -8.13 11.20 -12.99
N PHE A 48 -7.54 11.54 -11.85
CA PHE A 48 -6.08 11.62 -11.69
C PHE A 48 -5.38 10.29 -11.96
N LEU A 49 -5.88 9.19 -11.39
CA LEU A 49 -5.31 7.85 -11.60
C LEU A 49 -5.42 7.40 -13.06
N LYS A 50 -6.56 7.70 -13.71
CA LYS A 50 -6.77 7.41 -15.13
C LYS A 50 -5.76 8.15 -16.01
N GLU A 51 -5.54 9.44 -15.76
CA GLU A 51 -4.54 10.23 -16.48
C GLU A 51 -3.12 9.72 -16.23
N THR A 52 -2.78 9.37 -15.00
CA THR A 52 -1.48 8.81 -14.64
C THR A 52 -1.23 7.50 -15.37
N ALA A 53 -2.20 6.59 -15.34
CA ALA A 53 -2.11 5.30 -16.04
C ALA A 53 -2.02 5.47 -17.57
N SER A 54 -2.77 6.42 -18.15
CA SER A 54 -2.73 6.67 -19.60
C SER A 54 -1.38 7.20 -20.08
N LYS A 55 -0.62 7.83 -19.20
CA LYS A 55 0.76 8.31 -19.44
C LYS A 55 1.82 7.24 -19.18
N GLY A 56 1.43 6.01 -18.87
CA GLY A 56 2.35 4.93 -18.49
C GLY A 56 2.94 5.07 -17.08
N GLY A 57 2.33 5.89 -16.23
CA GLY A 57 2.77 6.07 -14.85
C GLY A 57 2.48 4.83 -13.98
N THR A 58 3.36 4.59 -13.00
CA THR A 58 3.21 3.49 -12.04
C THR A 58 2.50 3.99 -10.79
N VAL A 59 1.54 3.21 -10.32
CA VAL A 59 0.78 3.47 -9.09
C VAL A 59 1.18 2.48 -8.01
N LEU A 60 1.74 2.95 -6.91
CA LEU A 60 2.05 2.14 -5.74
C LEU A 60 0.83 2.06 -4.81
N PHE A 61 0.28 0.86 -4.64
CA PHE A 61 -0.80 0.60 -3.70
C PHE A 61 -0.25 0.38 -2.29
N VAL A 62 -0.79 1.08 -1.29
CA VAL A 62 -0.36 0.95 0.11
C VAL A 62 -1.55 0.68 1.01
N GLY A 63 -1.51 -0.44 1.74
CA GLY A 63 -2.57 -0.82 2.67
C GLY A 63 -2.05 -1.69 3.80
N THR A 64 -1.44 -1.07 4.81
CA THR A 64 -0.79 -1.77 5.93
C THR A 64 -1.76 -2.18 7.06
N LYS A 65 -2.98 -1.66 7.05
CA LYS A 65 -4.02 -2.04 8.01
C LYS A 65 -4.52 -3.46 7.69
N LYS A 66 -4.68 -4.32 8.69
CA LYS A 66 -5.10 -5.73 8.50
C LYS A 66 -6.30 -5.89 7.57
N GLN A 67 -7.31 -5.02 7.71
CA GLN A 67 -8.52 -5.06 6.87
C GLN A 67 -8.28 -4.64 5.41
N ALA A 68 -7.18 -3.94 5.12
CA ALA A 68 -6.84 -3.46 3.78
C ALA A 68 -5.82 -4.36 3.06
N GLN A 69 -5.12 -5.24 3.77
CA GLN A 69 -4.01 -6.03 3.24
C GLN A 69 -4.43 -6.90 2.04
N GLU A 70 -5.46 -7.69 2.21
CA GLU A 70 -5.96 -8.60 1.17
C GLU A 70 -6.59 -7.84 -0.01
N PRO A 71 -7.54 -6.89 0.19
CA PRO A 71 -8.10 -6.12 -0.91
C PRO A 71 -7.06 -5.33 -1.72
N ILE A 72 -6.05 -4.77 -1.07
CA ILE A 72 -4.97 -4.02 -1.75
C ILE A 72 -4.15 -4.97 -2.62
N ALA A 73 -3.72 -6.12 -2.10
CA ALA A 73 -2.97 -7.11 -2.88
C ALA A 73 -3.77 -7.54 -4.12
N ALA A 74 -5.01 -8.01 -3.92
CA ALA A 74 -5.85 -8.49 -5.01
C ALA A 74 -6.09 -7.44 -6.11
N GLN A 75 -6.31 -6.17 -5.74
CA GLN A 75 -6.54 -5.12 -6.74
C GLN A 75 -5.25 -4.68 -7.44
N ALA A 76 -4.11 -4.65 -6.74
CA ALA A 76 -2.83 -4.32 -7.33
C ALA A 76 -2.35 -5.40 -8.31
N GLU A 77 -2.47 -6.67 -7.95
CA GLU A 77 -2.17 -7.81 -8.82
C GLU A 77 -3.05 -7.81 -10.08
N ARG A 78 -4.35 -7.53 -9.92
CA ARG A 78 -5.28 -7.42 -11.04
C ARG A 78 -4.87 -6.39 -12.10
N CYS A 79 -4.23 -5.30 -11.70
CA CYS A 79 -3.74 -4.26 -12.62
C CYS A 79 -2.22 -4.31 -12.88
N GLY A 80 -1.52 -5.30 -12.35
CA GLY A 80 -0.08 -5.45 -12.54
C GLY A 80 0.74 -4.31 -11.92
N MET A 81 0.24 -3.72 -10.83
CA MET A 81 0.90 -2.59 -10.16
C MET A 81 1.54 -3.03 -8.84
N PRO A 82 2.65 -2.39 -8.41
CA PRO A 82 3.30 -2.71 -7.14
C PRO A 82 2.42 -2.37 -5.95
N TYR A 83 2.56 -3.15 -4.87
CA TYR A 83 1.83 -2.90 -3.63
C TYR A 83 2.66 -3.16 -2.38
N ILE A 84 2.27 -2.54 -1.27
CA ILE A 84 2.78 -2.75 0.07
C ILE A 84 1.60 -2.96 0.99
N ASN A 85 1.41 -4.19 1.44
CA ASN A 85 0.31 -4.59 2.33
C ASN A 85 0.79 -5.04 3.72
N GLN A 86 2.10 -5.02 3.97
CA GLN A 86 2.72 -5.30 5.25
C GLN A 86 3.19 -3.98 5.92
N ARG A 87 4.24 -4.02 6.69
CA ARG A 87 4.78 -2.84 7.35
C ARG A 87 5.46 -1.91 6.33
N TRP A 88 5.14 -0.62 6.39
CA TRP A 88 5.90 0.40 5.68
C TRP A 88 7.28 0.57 6.30
N LEU A 89 8.32 0.30 5.53
CA LEU A 89 9.70 0.49 5.99
C LEU A 89 10.12 1.96 5.81
N GLY A 90 10.75 2.53 6.84
CA GLY A 90 11.27 3.90 6.75
C GLY A 90 12.33 4.01 5.65
N GLY A 91 12.27 5.09 4.88
CA GLY A 91 13.24 5.35 3.82
C GLY A 91 12.92 4.72 2.46
N MET A 92 11.79 4.04 2.28
CA MET A 92 11.42 3.42 1.00
C MET A 92 11.34 4.41 -0.17
N LEU A 93 10.97 5.65 0.09
CA LEU A 93 10.93 6.70 -0.92
C LEU A 93 12.11 7.68 -0.81
N THR A 94 12.64 7.89 0.37
CA THR A 94 13.66 8.92 0.64
C THR A 94 15.10 8.38 0.65
N ASN A 95 15.28 7.09 0.95
CA ASN A 95 16.58 6.41 0.98
C ASN A 95 16.51 5.05 0.28
N PHE A 96 15.99 5.05 -0.93
CA PHE A 96 15.78 3.83 -1.70
C PHE A 96 17.09 3.12 -2.06
N VAL A 97 18.20 3.85 -2.20
CA VAL A 97 19.53 3.26 -2.48
C VAL A 97 19.91 2.24 -1.41
N THR A 98 19.76 2.62 -0.13
CA THR A 98 20.01 1.71 0.99
C THR A 98 19.04 0.53 1.00
N MET A 99 17.77 0.77 0.73
CA MET A 99 16.77 -0.30 0.66
C MET A 99 17.10 -1.29 -0.45
N ARG A 100 17.49 -0.81 -1.62
CA ARG A 100 17.90 -1.66 -2.76
C ARG A 100 19.11 -2.52 -2.43
N SER A 101 20.12 -1.99 -1.74
CA SER A 101 21.27 -2.80 -1.33
C SER A 101 20.89 -3.94 -0.39
N ARG A 102 19.88 -3.74 0.48
CA ARG A 102 19.37 -4.79 1.37
C ARG A 102 18.57 -5.86 0.60
N ILE A 103 17.82 -5.45 -0.42
CA ILE A 103 17.12 -6.38 -1.31
C ILE A 103 18.13 -7.22 -2.08
N SER A 104 19.15 -6.60 -2.69
CA SER A 104 20.21 -7.35 -3.38
C SER A 104 20.91 -8.34 -2.45
N ARG A 105 21.13 -7.95 -1.20
CA ARG A 105 21.74 -8.89 -0.22
C ARG A 105 20.82 -10.07 0.11
N MET A 106 19.52 -9.84 0.17
CA MET A 106 18.52 -10.91 0.35
C MET A 106 18.58 -11.89 -0.84
N GLU A 107 18.56 -11.37 -2.07
CA GLU A 107 18.67 -12.19 -3.30
C GLU A 107 19.97 -13.00 -3.34
N GLU A 108 21.11 -12.41 -2.94
CA GLU A 108 22.38 -13.13 -2.79
C GLU A 108 22.29 -14.29 -1.80
N LEU A 109 21.64 -14.07 -0.64
CA LEU A 109 21.49 -15.10 0.37
C LEU A 109 20.57 -16.24 -0.11
N GLU A 110 19.48 -15.91 -0.79
CA GLU A 110 18.59 -16.89 -1.42
C GLU A 110 19.37 -17.76 -2.43
N THR A 111 20.14 -17.13 -3.30
CA THR A 111 21.01 -17.85 -4.25
C THR A 111 22.04 -18.74 -3.53
N MET A 112 22.63 -18.26 -2.43
CA MET A 112 23.57 -19.06 -1.64
C MET A 112 22.92 -20.28 -0.98
N VAL A 113 21.65 -20.20 -0.62
CA VAL A 113 20.89 -21.35 -0.11
C VAL A 113 20.66 -22.36 -1.22
N GLU A 114 20.22 -21.92 -2.41
CA GLU A 114 19.96 -22.77 -3.56
C GLU A 114 21.22 -23.49 -4.07
N ASP A 115 22.35 -22.78 -4.14
CA ASP A 115 23.66 -23.31 -4.56
C ASP A 115 24.34 -24.19 -3.49
N GLY A 116 23.77 -24.30 -2.27
CA GLY A 116 24.35 -25.03 -1.16
C GLY A 116 25.56 -24.34 -0.50
N ARG A 117 25.98 -23.17 -0.97
CA ARG A 117 27.12 -22.40 -0.40
C ARG A 117 26.86 -21.97 1.04
N MET A 118 25.59 -21.83 1.44
CA MET A 118 25.21 -21.52 2.82
C MET A 118 25.72 -22.57 3.81
N ALA A 119 25.77 -23.85 3.42
CA ALA A 119 26.24 -24.95 4.27
C ALA A 119 27.75 -24.89 4.58
N THR A 120 28.54 -24.15 3.79
CA THR A 120 29.98 -23.97 4.01
C THR A 120 30.30 -22.86 5.02
N LEU A 121 29.32 -22.04 5.38
CA LEU A 121 29.51 -20.97 6.35
C LEU A 121 29.46 -21.49 7.81
N PRO A 122 30.10 -20.78 8.75
CA PRO A 122 29.95 -21.07 10.16
C PRO A 122 28.48 -21.03 10.62
N LYS A 123 28.08 -21.94 11.51
CA LYS A 123 26.68 -22.04 12.00
C LYS A 123 26.11 -20.72 12.53
N LYS A 124 26.94 -19.85 13.09
CA LYS A 124 26.52 -18.53 13.57
C LYS A 124 26.09 -17.60 12.40
N GLU A 125 26.77 -17.69 11.28
CA GLU A 125 26.43 -16.88 10.08
C GLU A 125 25.23 -17.44 9.32
N GLN A 126 25.02 -18.77 9.39
CA GLN A 126 23.82 -19.41 8.81
C GLN A 126 22.52 -19.02 9.55
N ALA A 127 22.62 -18.61 10.82
CA ALA A 127 21.47 -18.26 11.66
C ALA A 127 21.11 -16.77 11.67
N LEU A 128 21.90 -15.93 11.01
CA LEU A 128 21.68 -14.50 10.85
C LEU A 128 20.85 -14.18 9.61
#